data_9ae01ac0133c10ce73dd2f3351869965
#
_entry.id   9ae01ac0133c10ce73dd2f3351869965
#
_cell.length_a   1.000
_cell.length_b   1.000
_cell.length_c   1.000
_cell.angle_alpha   90.00
_cell.angle_beta   90.00
_cell.angle_gamma   90.00
#
_symmetry.space_group_name_H-M   'P 1'
#
loop_
_entity.id
_entity.type
_entity.pdbx_description
1 polymer ?
#
loop_
_entity_poly.entity_id
_entity_poly.type
_entity_poly.pdbx_seq_one_letter_code
_entity_poly.pdbx_strand_id
1 'polypeptide(L)'
;AGPWSDPVWLKDAPGIDPSLFFDEDGRCYYTGNRWDFKSAWPAQCAVWMQELDLQKRCLVGERKTLAYGHAANAKYAEGPHLYKIEDHYLLLMAEGGSDYNHAVTALTAKSLWGPYVPCTVNPVLTHRHLGKDYPVQSLGHADLAQTPTGHWYAVFLGKRIVEGGLVPLGRETFLCEVSFQNGKPIFNPGIGVIGTG
;
A
#
# COMPACT_ATOMS: atom_id res chain seq x y z
N ALA A 1 20.05 -12.29 4.37
CA ALA A 1 21.32 -12.62 3.76
C ALA A 1 21.46 -14.11 3.53
N GLY A 2 20.85 -14.92 2.80
CA GLY A 2 21.13 -16.31 2.44
C GLY A 2 21.71 -17.26 3.50
N PRO A 3 21.86 -18.51 3.13
CA PRO A 3 21.64 -19.03 1.78
C PRO A 3 20.18 -19.02 1.35
N TRP A 4 19.93 -18.75 0.07
CA TRP A 4 18.61 -18.80 -0.52
C TRP A 4 18.35 -20.19 -1.10
N SER A 5 17.11 -20.68 -0.92
CA SER A 5 16.66 -21.91 -1.60
C SER A 5 16.32 -21.61 -3.07
N ASP A 6 16.08 -22.65 -3.86
CA ASP A 6 15.46 -22.50 -5.15
C ASP A 6 14.07 -21.83 -5.02
N PRO A 7 13.66 -21.02 -6.02
CA PRO A 7 12.36 -20.35 -5.98
C PRO A 7 11.22 -21.36 -6.07
N VAL A 8 10.14 -21.05 -5.34
CA VAL A 8 8.88 -21.80 -5.42
C VAL A 8 7.82 -20.91 -6.03
N TRP A 9 7.23 -21.36 -7.12
CA TRP A 9 6.21 -20.63 -7.85
C TRP A 9 4.83 -20.82 -7.23
N LEU A 10 4.19 -19.72 -6.84
CA LEU A 10 2.78 -19.71 -6.40
C LEU A 10 1.87 -19.59 -7.64
N LYS A 11 1.58 -20.74 -8.29
CA LYS A 11 0.87 -20.77 -9.58
C LYS A 11 -0.53 -20.17 -9.54
N ASP A 12 -1.18 -20.19 -8.37
CA ASP A 12 -2.55 -19.73 -8.19
C ASP A 12 -2.66 -18.31 -7.59
N ALA A 13 -1.56 -17.54 -7.55
CA ALA A 13 -1.53 -16.17 -7.12
C ALA A 13 -1.73 -15.22 -8.32
N PRO A 14 -2.95 -14.69 -8.57
CA PRO A 14 -3.20 -13.82 -9.72
C PRO A 14 -2.75 -12.38 -9.44
N GLY A 15 -2.32 -11.70 -10.49
CA GLY A 15 -2.06 -10.27 -10.44
C GLY A 15 -0.62 -9.90 -10.12
N ILE A 16 -0.45 -8.79 -9.43
CA ILE A 16 0.85 -8.16 -9.16
C ILE A 16 0.92 -7.65 -7.71
N ASP A 17 2.04 -7.02 -7.36
CA ASP A 17 2.32 -6.33 -6.09
C ASP A 17 2.09 -7.21 -4.86
N PRO A 18 2.78 -8.36 -4.75
CA PRO A 18 2.63 -9.23 -3.61
C PRO A 18 3.25 -8.63 -2.35
N SER A 19 2.56 -8.78 -1.23
CA SER A 19 3.15 -8.59 0.09
C SER A 19 2.76 -9.72 1.04
N LEU A 20 3.54 -9.87 2.13
CA LEU A 20 3.29 -10.86 3.16
C LEU A 20 2.96 -10.17 4.47
N PHE A 21 1.95 -10.68 5.13
CA PHE A 21 1.58 -10.29 6.48
C PHE A 21 1.67 -11.51 7.41
N PHE A 22 2.38 -11.34 8.52
CA PHE A 22 2.50 -12.34 9.58
C PHE A 22 1.64 -11.88 10.75
N ASP A 23 0.58 -12.64 11.05
CA ASP A 23 -0.30 -12.32 12.17
C ASP A 23 0.24 -12.89 13.49
N GLU A 24 -0.31 -12.42 14.60
CA GLU A 24 0.08 -12.81 15.96
C GLU A 24 -0.15 -14.31 16.25
N ASP A 25 -1.03 -14.97 15.49
CA ASP A 25 -1.25 -16.42 15.56
C ASP A 25 -0.16 -17.24 14.85
N GLY A 26 0.84 -16.58 14.26
CA GLY A 26 1.96 -17.20 13.55
C GLY A 26 1.65 -17.60 12.11
N ARG A 27 0.46 -17.30 11.60
CA ARG A 27 0.10 -17.55 10.20
C ARG A 27 0.64 -16.47 9.29
N CYS A 28 0.91 -16.87 8.07
CA CYS A 28 1.31 -15.97 6.99
C CYS A 28 0.16 -15.77 6.01
N TYR A 29 -0.05 -14.53 5.60
CA TYR A 29 -1.04 -14.17 4.61
C TYR A 29 -0.37 -13.46 3.45
N TYR A 30 -0.72 -13.90 2.25
CA TYR A 30 -0.29 -13.29 1.00
C TYR A 30 -1.38 -12.32 0.53
N THR A 31 -1.00 -11.09 0.25
CA THR A 31 -1.87 -10.09 -0.39
C THR A 31 -1.34 -9.75 -1.77
N GLY A 32 -2.22 -9.29 -2.62
CA GLY A 32 -1.90 -8.79 -3.95
C GLY A 32 -3.09 -8.08 -4.56
N ASN A 33 -2.91 -7.52 -5.75
CA ASN A 33 -4.01 -6.95 -6.50
C ASN A 33 -4.12 -7.57 -7.87
N ARG A 34 -5.32 -7.57 -8.43
CA ARG A 34 -5.60 -8.03 -9.78
C ARG A 34 -6.67 -7.17 -10.43
N TRP A 35 -6.69 -7.16 -11.74
CA TRP A 35 -7.82 -6.62 -12.48
C TRP A 35 -9.11 -7.35 -12.10
N ASP A 36 -10.17 -6.60 -11.90
CA ASP A 36 -11.49 -7.20 -11.75
C ASP A 36 -12.09 -7.46 -13.14
N PHE A 37 -12.21 -8.73 -13.50
CA PHE A 37 -12.77 -9.16 -14.80
C PHE A 37 -14.26 -8.79 -14.96
N LYS A 38 -14.96 -8.50 -13.85
CA LYS A 38 -16.34 -8.04 -13.83
C LYS A 38 -16.43 -6.60 -13.32
N SER A 39 -15.45 -5.78 -13.76
CA SER A 39 -15.34 -4.40 -13.30
C SER A 39 -16.62 -3.59 -13.48
N ALA A 40 -17.04 -2.91 -12.43
CA ALA A 40 -18.17 -1.98 -12.46
C ALA A 40 -17.76 -0.58 -12.98
N TRP A 41 -16.45 -0.30 -13.06
CA TRP A 41 -15.89 0.93 -13.59
C TRP A 41 -14.50 0.72 -14.21
N PRO A 42 -14.04 1.63 -15.08
CA PRO A 42 -12.72 1.52 -15.71
C PRO A 42 -11.58 1.51 -14.69
N ALA A 43 -10.60 0.62 -14.91
CA ALA A 43 -9.42 0.44 -14.06
C ALA A 43 -9.73 0.02 -12.62
N GLN A 44 -10.84 -0.66 -12.41
CA GLN A 44 -11.14 -1.32 -11.14
C GLN A 44 -10.18 -2.48 -10.92
N CYS A 45 -9.49 -2.46 -9.79
CA CYS A 45 -8.68 -3.56 -9.30
C CYS A 45 -9.27 -4.10 -8.00
N ALA A 46 -9.11 -5.38 -7.77
CA ALA A 46 -9.45 -6.05 -6.53
C ALA A 46 -8.19 -6.31 -5.73
N VAL A 47 -8.10 -5.72 -4.55
CA VAL A 47 -7.11 -6.11 -3.54
C VAL A 47 -7.63 -7.34 -2.82
N TRP A 48 -6.82 -8.39 -2.79
CA TRP A 48 -7.21 -9.68 -2.24
C TRP A 48 -6.18 -10.23 -1.27
N MET A 49 -6.60 -11.18 -0.44
CA MET A 49 -5.76 -11.89 0.51
C MET A 49 -6.11 -13.37 0.55
N GLN A 50 -5.10 -14.18 0.82
CA GLN A 50 -5.22 -15.63 1.04
C GLN A 50 -4.13 -16.11 1.99
N GLU A 51 -4.41 -17.11 2.82
CA GLU A 51 -3.39 -17.72 3.69
C GLU A 51 -2.32 -18.41 2.84
N LEU A 52 -1.05 -18.21 3.23
CA LEU A 52 0.12 -18.87 2.67
C LEU A 52 0.69 -19.86 3.68
N ASP A 53 0.53 -21.14 3.39
CA ASP A 53 1.18 -22.22 4.17
C ASP A 53 2.68 -22.25 3.81
N LEU A 54 3.52 -21.76 4.71
CA LEU A 54 4.96 -21.67 4.47
C LEU A 54 5.65 -23.04 4.44
N GLN A 55 5.09 -24.06 5.10
CA GLN A 55 5.65 -25.42 5.09
C GLN A 55 5.32 -26.11 3.77
N LYS A 56 4.07 -26.02 3.33
CA LYS A 56 3.62 -26.55 2.04
C LYS A 56 4.03 -25.68 0.87
N ARG A 57 4.41 -24.42 1.13
CA ARG A 57 4.79 -23.43 0.13
C ARG A 57 3.71 -23.20 -0.94
N CYS A 58 2.46 -23.09 -0.50
CA CYS A 58 1.30 -22.88 -1.36
C CYS A 58 0.22 -22.05 -0.67
N LEU A 59 -0.64 -21.43 -1.46
CA LEU A 59 -1.83 -20.76 -0.98
C LEU A 59 -2.87 -21.79 -0.53
N VAL A 60 -3.48 -21.55 0.64
CA VAL A 60 -4.48 -22.45 1.23
C VAL A 60 -5.73 -21.68 1.63
N GLY A 61 -6.84 -22.39 1.80
CA GLY A 61 -8.11 -21.76 2.18
C GLY A 61 -8.73 -20.89 1.08
N GLU A 62 -9.70 -20.08 1.47
CA GLU A 62 -10.44 -19.22 0.56
C GLU A 62 -9.67 -17.92 0.28
N ARG A 63 -9.61 -17.51 -0.99
CA ARG A 63 -9.15 -16.18 -1.39
C ARG A 63 -10.31 -15.19 -1.23
N LYS A 64 -10.07 -14.09 -0.48
CA LYS A 64 -11.07 -13.04 -0.28
C LYS A 64 -10.60 -11.71 -0.86
N THR A 65 -11.52 -11.01 -1.52
CA THR A 65 -11.32 -9.60 -1.85
C THR A 65 -11.54 -8.77 -0.58
N LEU A 66 -10.53 -7.94 -0.24
CA LEU A 66 -10.57 -7.04 0.91
C LEU A 66 -11.14 -5.68 0.54
N ALA A 67 -10.77 -5.15 -0.62
CA ALA A 67 -11.16 -3.82 -1.07
C ALA A 67 -11.07 -3.68 -2.60
N TYR A 68 -11.77 -2.68 -3.14
CA TYR A 68 -11.67 -2.19 -4.50
C TYR A 68 -11.14 -0.75 -4.56
N GLY A 69 -10.60 -0.25 -3.45
CA GLY A 69 -10.15 1.11 -3.22
C GLY A 69 -10.84 1.75 -2.02
N HIS A 70 -10.43 2.98 -1.68
CA HIS A 70 -10.99 3.71 -0.53
C HIS A 70 -12.37 4.33 -0.82
N ALA A 71 -12.76 4.45 -2.08
CA ALA A 71 -14.01 5.06 -2.51
C ALA A 71 -14.55 4.39 -3.78
N ALA A 72 -15.82 4.61 -4.07
CA ALA A 72 -16.39 4.20 -5.34
C ALA A 72 -15.65 4.84 -6.51
N ASN A 73 -15.51 4.09 -7.61
CA ASN A 73 -14.75 4.49 -8.81
C ASN A 73 -13.25 4.73 -8.59
N ALA A 74 -12.68 4.27 -7.48
CA ALA A 74 -11.23 4.25 -7.30
C ALA A 74 -10.56 3.48 -8.43
N LYS A 75 -9.47 4.03 -8.98
CA LYS A 75 -8.72 3.43 -10.08
C LYS A 75 -7.40 2.91 -9.57
N TYR A 76 -6.99 1.75 -10.10
CA TYR A 76 -5.68 1.17 -9.80
C TYR A 76 -5.45 1.02 -8.29
N ALA A 77 -6.40 0.38 -7.57
CA ALA A 77 -6.16 -0.05 -6.20
C ALA A 77 -5.13 -1.19 -6.22
N GLU A 78 -3.88 -0.87 -5.85
CA GLU A 78 -2.71 -1.74 -6.01
C GLU A 78 -1.72 -1.57 -4.86
N GLY A 79 -0.61 -2.33 -4.88
CA GLY A 79 0.42 -2.24 -3.85
C GLY A 79 -0.09 -2.45 -2.42
N PRO A 80 -0.88 -3.51 -2.12
CA PRO A 80 -1.45 -3.68 -0.79
C PRO A 80 -0.40 -4.12 0.22
N HIS A 81 -0.38 -3.44 1.37
CA HIS A 81 0.36 -3.86 2.55
C HIS A 81 -0.54 -3.89 3.77
N LEU A 82 -0.42 -4.94 4.58
CA LEU A 82 -1.17 -5.12 5.82
C LEU A 82 -0.28 -4.95 7.04
N TYR A 83 -0.83 -4.31 8.07
CA TYR A 83 -0.16 -4.11 9.36
C TYR A 83 -1.16 -4.32 10.49
N LYS A 84 -0.66 -4.78 11.63
CA LYS A 84 -1.36 -4.73 12.90
C LYS A 84 -0.90 -3.49 13.67
N ILE A 85 -1.79 -2.53 13.84
CA ILE A 85 -1.54 -1.28 14.54
C ILE A 85 -2.52 -1.19 15.71
N GLU A 86 -1.98 -1.28 16.92
CA GLU A 86 -2.80 -1.36 18.13
C GLU A 86 -3.82 -2.52 18.01
N ASP A 87 -5.09 -2.25 18.12
CA ASP A 87 -6.19 -3.24 18.00
C ASP A 87 -6.85 -3.26 16.61
N HIS A 88 -6.20 -2.66 15.60
CA HIS A 88 -6.71 -2.58 14.24
C HIS A 88 -5.78 -3.27 13.23
N TYR A 89 -6.38 -3.80 12.17
CA TYR A 89 -5.68 -4.14 10.94
C TYR A 89 -5.74 -2.93 10.00
N LEU A 90 -4.59 -2.47 9.56
CA LEU A 90 -4.43 -1.38 8.60
C LEU A 90 -4.10 -1.98 7.24
N LEU A 91 -4.88 -1.64 6.22
CA LEU A 91 -4.60 -1.92 4.83
C LEU A 91 -4.17 -0.62 4.15
N LEU A 92 -2.92 -0.54 3.74
CA LEU A 92 -2.42 0.50 2.82
C LEU A 92 -2.53 0.02 1.39
N MET A 93 -2.82 0.96 0.48
CA MET A 93 -2.87 0.73 -0.96
C MET A 93 -2.35 1.94 -1.70
N ALA A 94 -1.87 1.73 -2.93
CA ALA A 94 -1.70 2.78 -3.92
C ALA A 94 -2.99 2.92 -4.72
N GLU A 95 -3.30 4.14 -5.15
CA GLU A 95 -4.42 4.44 -6.04
C GLU A 95 -4.08 5.56 -7.02
N GLY A 96 -4.86 5.67 -8.09
CA GLY A 96 -4.79 6.76 -9.05
C GLY A 96 -3.79 6.55 -10.19
N GLY A 97 -3.08 5.41 -10.19
CA GLY A 97 -1.99 5.13 -11.13
C GLY A 97 -0.72 5.89 -10.78
N SER A 98 0.38 5.63 -11.50
CA SER A 98 1.74 6.05 -11.14
C SER A 98 2.12 7.48 -11.57
N ASP A 99 1.15 8.31 -11.96
CA ASP A 99 1.34 9.69 -12.39
C ASP A 99 0.76 10.71 -11.38
N TYR A 100 0.35 11.88 -11.85
CA TYR A 100 -0.10 12.99 -11.02
C TYR A 100 -1.17 12.64 -9.98
N ASN A 101 -2.05 11.68 -10.29
CA ASN A 101 -3.12 11.24 -9.38
C ASN A 101 -2.68 10.19 -8.36
N HIS A 102 -1.42 9.75 -8.42
CA HIS A 102 -0.89 8.73 -7.51
C HIS A 102 -1.05 9.15 -6.06
N ALA A 103 -1.48 8.22 -5.21
CA ALA A 103 -1.75 8.47 -3.82
C ALA A 103 -1.58 7.19 -2.99
N VAL A 104 -1.32 7.36 -1.69
CA VAL A 104 -1.47 6.29 -0.70
C VAL A 104 -2.83 6.45 -0.05
N THR A 105 -3.59 5.37 -0.01
CA THR A 105 -4.88 5.28 0.68
C THR A 105 -4.84 4.25 1.79
N ALA A 106 -5.69 4.41 2.79
CA ALA A 106 -5.71 3.59 3.99
C ALA A 106 -7.13 3.19 4.39
N LEU A 107 -7.29 1.92 4.73
CA LEU A 107 -8.50 1.38 5.33
C LEU A 107 -8.15 0.66 6.62
N THR A 108 -9.08 0.61 7.56
CA THR A 108 -8.90 -0.10 8.83
C THR A 108 -10.01 -1.12 9.06
N ALA A 109 -9.69 -2.19 9.79
CA ALA A 109 -10.64 -3.20 10.23
C ALA A 109 -10.32 -3.68 11.65
N LYS A 110 -11.32 -4.18 12.38
CA LYS A 110 -11.13 -4.86 13.67
C LYS A 110 -10.79 -6.34 13.52
N SER A 111 -11.06 -6.91 12.35
CA SER A 111 -10.76 -8.30 12.01
C SER A 111 -9.87 -8.35 10.79
N LEU A 112 -8.95 -9.31 10.76
CA LEU A 112 -8.04 -9.55 9.63
C LEU A 112 -8.78 -9.63 8.28
N TRP A 113 -9.95 -10.27 8.28
CA TRP A 113 -10.75 -10.48 7.08
C TRP A 113 -11.76 -9.36 6.80
N GLY A 114 -11.66 -8.23 7.54
CA GLY A 114 -12.53 -7.08 7.40
C GLY A 114 -13.87 -7.19 8.18
N PRO A 115 -14.86 -6.36 7.84
CA PRO A 115 -14.82 -5.41 6.70
C PRO A 115 -13.82 -4.27 6.91
N TYR A 116 -13.09 -3.94 5.85
CA TYR A 116 -12.18 -2.80 5.82
C TYR A 116 -12.94 -1.51 5.52
N VAL A 117 -12.80 -0.53 6.38
CA VAL A 117 -13.48 0.77 6.28
C VAL A 117 -12.44 1.85 5.97
N PRO A 118 -12.65 2.70 4.96
CA PRO A 118 -11.75 3.79 4.64
C PRO A 118 -11.50 4.72 5.84
N CYS A 119 -10.26 5.12 6.04
CA CYS A 119 -9.93 6.16 7.00
C CYS A 119 -10.68 7.45 6.64
N THR A 120 -11.06 8.21 7.65
CA THR A 120 -11.83 9.47 7.46
C THR A 120 -11.08 10.51 6.64
N VAL A 121 -9.73 10.47 6.69
CA VAL A 121 -8.87 11.27 5.83
C VAL A 121 -8.24 10.32 4.81
N ASN A 122 -8.58 10.46 3.57
CA ASN A 122 -8.05 9.73 2.42
C ASN A 122 -8.02 10.63 1.18
N PRO A 123 -6.97 10.57 0.37
CA PRO A 123 -5.73 9.82 0.56
C PRO A 123 -4.96 10.26 1.81
N VAL A 124 -4.19 9.32 2.41
CA VAL A 124 -3.34 9.62 3.57
C VAL A 124 -2.00 10.24 3.18
N LEU A 125 -1.56 10.05 1.93
CA LEU A 125 -0.41 10.73 1.34
C LEU A 125 -0.66 10.98 -0.14
N THR A 126 -0.58 12.25 -0.56
CA THR A 126 -0.60 12.69 -1.96
C THR A 126 -0.19 14.15 -2.05
N HIS A 127 0.38 14.56 -3.18
CA HIS A 127 0.70 15.96 -3.48
C HIS A 127 -0.15 16.57 -4.61
N ARG A 128 -1.11 15.81 -5.16
CA ARG A 128 -1.95 16.28 -6.28
C ARG A 128 -2.71 17.59 -6.00
N HIS A 129 -2.96 17.89 -4.71
CA HIS A 129 -3.63 19.12 -4.27
C HIS A 129 -2.69 20.33 -4.19
N LEU A 130 -1.37 20.13 -4.27
CA LEU A 130 -0.37 21.21 -4.21
C LEU A 130 -0.09 21.83 -5.59
N GLY A 131 -0.72 21.32 -6.65
CA GLY A 131 -0.48 21.78 -8.02
C GLY A 131 0.67 21.07 -8.71
N LYS A 132 0.69 21.15 -10.05
CA LYS A 132 1.66 20.40 -10.87
C LYS A 132 3.09 20.95 -10.78
N ASP A 133 3.24 22.16 -10.29
CA ASP A 133 4.54 22.83 -10.16
C ASP A 133 5.22 22.54 -8.81
N TYR A 134 4.56 21.82 -7.90
CA TYR A 134 5.18 21.43 -6.64
C TYR A 134 6.35 20.46 -6.92
N PRO A 135 7.54 20.66 -6.30
CA PRO A 135 8.77 19.97 -6.72
C PRO A 135 8.76 18.44 -6.59
N VAL A 136 7.91 17.89 -5.73
CA VAL A 136 7.75 16.44 -5.53
C VAL A 136 6.32 16.03 -5.81
N GLN A 137 6.11 15.17 -6.77
CA GLN A 137 4.79 14.76 -7.26
C GLN A 137 4.64 13.23 -7.29
N SER A 138 3.44 12.78 -7.60
CA SER A 138 3.13 11.36 -7.87
C SER A 138 3.47 10.44 -6.70
N LEU A 139 3.20 10.89 -5.46
CA LEU A 139 3.46 10.11 -4.25
C LEU A 139 2.50 8.93 -4.13
N GLY A 140 3.03 7.74 -3.89
CA GLY A 140 2.20 6.55 -3.70
C GLY A 140 3.02 5.28 -3.47
N HIS A 141 2.32 4.15 -3.39
CA HIS A 141 2.90 2.82 -3.25
C HIS A 141 3.83 2.72 -2.04
N ALA A 142 3.28 3.03 -0.85
CA ALA A 142 4.03 3.06 0.39
C ALA A 142 4.08 1.71 1.10
N ASP A 143 5.23 1.42 1.68
CA ASP A 143 5.44 0.37 2.66
C ASP A 143 5.92 0.97 3.98
N LEU A 144 5.52 0.38 5.12
CA LEU A 144 5.88 0.84 6.45
C LEU A 144 6.89 -0.10 7.12
N ALA A 145 7.84 0.50 7.82
CA ALA A 145 8.80 -0.23 8.64
C ALA A 145 8.87 0.36 10.04
N GLN A 146 8.95 -0.51 11.04
CA GLN A 146 9.18 -0.10 12.42
C GLN A 146 10.64 -0.32 12.80
N THR A 147 11.25 0.69 13.40
CA THR A 147 12.59 0.56 13.96
C THR A 147 12.57 -0.28 15.24
N PRO A 148 13.73 -0.82 15.66
CA PRO A 148 13.84 -1.50 16.97
C PRO A 148 13.46 -0.62 18.17
N THR A 149 13.47 0.71 18.01
CA THR A 149 13.07 1.67 19.04
C THR A 149 11.59 2.04 18.98
N GLY A 150 10.81 1.41 18.10
CA GLY A 150 9.37 1.60 17.98
C GLY A 150 8.92 2.75 17.06
N HIS A 151 9.85 3.50 16.45
CA HIS A 151 9.50 4.55 15.49
C HIS A 151 9.10 3.95 14.14
N TRP A 152 8.07 4.53 13.54
CA TRP A 152 7.60 4.10 12.24
C TRP A 152 8.05 5.04 11.13
N TYR A 153 8.42 4.45 10.02
CA TYR A 153 8.79 5.14 8.79
C TYR A 153 8.05 4.54 7.61
N ALA A 154 7.78 5.37 6.62
CA ALA A 154 7.27 4.96 5.32
C ALA A 154 8.34 5.14 4.26
N VAL A 155 8.52 4.14 3.41
CA VAL A 155 9.18 4.26 2.11
C VAL A 155 8.09 4.28 1.04
N PHE A 156 8.22 5.16 0.05
CA PHE A 156 7.21 5.31 -0.99
C PHE A 156 7.82 5.87 -2.26
N LEU A 157 7.09 5.77 -3.35
CA LEU A 157 7.51 6.30 -4.64
C LEU A 157 7.06 7.75 -4.80
N GLY A 158 7.90 8.53 -5.48
CA GLY A 158 7.59 9.89 -5.88
C GLY A 158 8.39 10.27 -7.13
N LYS A 159 8.08 11.43 -7.71
CA LYS A 159 8.81 12.00 -8.84
C LYS A 159 9.28 13.40 -8.46
N ARG A 160 10.57 13.65 -8.61
CA ARG A 160 11.16 14.98 -8.43
C ARG A 160 11.05 15.74 -9.75
N ILE A 161 10.38 16.89 -9.71
CA ILE A 161 10.19 17.75 -10.87
C ILE A 161 11.25 18.85 -10.86
N VAL A 162 11.97 18.99 -11.94
CA VAL A 162 12.94 20.05 -12.15
C VAL A 162 12.41 21.08 -13.13
N GLU A 163 13.18 22.14 -13.37
CA GLU A 163 12.82 23.23 -14.28
C GLU A 163 12.28 22.70 -15.62
N GLY A 164 11.24 23.32 -16.13
CA GLY A 164 10.53 22.90 -17.34
C GLY A 164 9.59 21.70 -17.17
N GLY A 165 9.32 21.25 -15.94
CA GLY A 165 8.43 20.13 -15.66
C GLY A 165 9.01 18.76 -15.98
N LEU A 166 10.34 18.67 -16.13
CA LEU A 166 11.04 17.42 -16.45
C LEU A 166 11.17 16.54 -15.20
N VAL A 167 11.18 15.23 -15.42
CA VAL A 167 11.34 14.20 -14.40
C VAL A 167 12.55 13.31 -14.78
N PRO A 168 13.77 13.82 -14.62
CA PRO A 168 14.97 13.18 -15.20
C PRO A 168 15.30 11.81 -14.57
N LEU A 169 14.93 11.60 -13.31
CA LEU A 169 15.23 10.36 -12.58
C LEU A 169 14.05 9.36 -12.58
N GLY A 170 12.91 9.73 -13.19
CA GLY A 170 11.70 8.91 -13.13
C GLY A 170 11.13 8.83 -11.72
N ARG A 171 10.76 7.63 -11.27
CA ARG A 171 10.30 7.40 -9.89
C ARG A 171 11.48 7.16 -8.98
N GLU A 172 11.52 7.89 -7.88
CA GLU A 172 12.52 7.80 -6.83
C GLU A 172 11.87 7.28 -5.54
N THR A 173 12.67 6.74 -4.63
CA THR A 173 12.23 6.32 -3.31
C THR A 173 12.41 7.46 -2.32
N PHE A 174 11.34 7.81 -1.64
CA PHE A 174 11.31 8.79 -0.56
C PHE A 174 11.09 8.10 0.79
N LEU A 175 11.46 8.79 1.85
CA LEU A 175 11.30 8.35 3.23
C LEU A 175 10.67 9.47 4.05
N CYS A 176 9.72 9.13 4.93
CA CYS A 176 9.25 10.03 5.98
C CYS A 176 8.87 9.28 7.26
N GLU A 177 8.78 10.00 8.36
CA GLU A 177 8.19 9.47 9.59
C GLU A 177 6.69 9.22 9.43
N VAL A 178 6.20 8.24 10.19
CA VAL A 178 4.77 7.96 10.30
C VAL A 178 4.40 7.86 11.78
N SER A 179 3.34 8.51 12.17
CA SER A 179 2.68 8.30 13.45
C SER A 179 1.29 7.71 13.25
N PHE A 180 0.68 7.25 14.35
CA PHE A 180 -0.68 6.71 14.29
C PHE A 180 -1.58 7.42 15.29
N GLN A 181 -2.81 7.62 14.90
CA GLN A 181 -3.88 8.09 15.75
C GLN A 181 -5.12 7.20 15.58
N ASN A 182 -5.47 6.46 16.63
CA ASN A 182 -6.57 5.48 16.58
C ASN A 182 -6.40 4.49 15.41
N GLY A 183 -5.21 3.91 15.24
CA GLY A 183 -4.87 2.96 14.18
C GLY A 183 -4.73 3.55 12.76
N LYS A 184 -4.87 4.88 12.59
CA LYS A 184 -4.80 5.57 11.30
C LYS A 184 -3.44 6.22 11.10
N PRO A 185 -2.79 6.04 9.94
CA PRO A 185 -1.46 6.59 9.69
C PRO A 185 -1.52 8.10 9.40
N ILE A 186 -0.52 8.81 9.93
CA ILE A 186 -0.24 10.22 9.66
C ILE A 186 1.17 10.28 9.11
N PHE A 187 1.30 10.59 7.82
CA PHE A 187 2.57 10.70 7.14
C PHE A 187 3.20 12.07 7.38
N ASN A 188 4.50 12.08 7.66
CA ASN A 188 5.30 13.27 7.95
C ASN A 188 4.60 14.20 8.97
N PRO A 189 4.35 13.71 10.20
CA PRO A 189 3.52 14.39 11.18
C PRO A 189 4.04 15.80 11.50
N GLY A 190 3.12 16.76 11.57
CA GLY A 190 3.43 18.18 11.82
C GLY A 190 3.87 18.97 10.58
N ILE A 191 4.28 18.31 9.49
CA ILE A 191 4.70 18.96 8.23
C ILE A 191 3.69 18.67 7.12
N GLY A 192 3.31 17.41 6.92
CA GLY A 192 2.25 16.97 5.99
C GLY A 192 2.63 16.97 4.52
N VAL A 193 3.80 17.49 4.15
CA VAL A 193 4.32 17.51 2.77
C VAL A 193 5.71 16.88 2.71
N ILE A 194 6.09 16.40 1.54
CA ILE A 194 7.39 15.81 1.28
C ILE A 194 8.22 16.81 0.49
N GLY A 195 9.37 17.17 1.01
CA GLY A 195 10.33 18.07 0.35
C GLY A 195 11.29 17.34 -0.57
N THR A 196 12.16 18.12 -1.18
CA THR A 196 13.19 17.60 -2.10
C THR A 196 14.40 16.99 -1.41
N GLY A 197 14.51 17.08 -0.07
CA GLY A 197 15.65 16.65 0.72
C GLY A 197 16.59 17.77 1.01
#